data_0ae3363710580c0bf52d48ab164eefed
#
_entry.id   0ae3363710580c0bf52d48ab164eefed
#
_cell.length_a   1.000
_cell.length_b   1.000
_cell.length_c   1.000
_cell.angle_alpha   90.00
_cell.angle_beta   90.00
_cell.angle_gamma   90.00
#
_symmetry.space_group_name_H-M   'P 1'
#
loop_
_entity.id
_entity.type
_entity.pdbx_description
1 polymer ?
#
loop_
_entity_poly.entity_id
_entity_poly.type
_entity_poly.pdbx_seq_one_letter_code
_entity_poly.pdbx_strand_id
1 'polypeptide(L)'
;MSSKLLKGFAEISQRRIQQENNMEFKHKSVLLEETIDGLKVKPDGIYVDGTLGGAGHAVEVCKKLSAKGRFIGIDQDQDAIIAANERLRDFGDRITIIRSNYCYAVKELRERGIQQVDGILLDLGVSSYQLDNPERGFTYRVDAPLDMRMDQRVSQTAGDIVNGYEEGELYRIIRDYGEDKFAKNIAKHIVMERARKPIETTGELTEIIRRAIPMKMQAAGGHPAKRTFQAIRIELNHELDVLRDSLDEMVDILSDRGRICIITFHSLEDRIVKTIFQKKRKSMYLSQQFSCLRMWKEIQGKGDYAETDFAQQG
;
A
#
# COMPACT_ATOMS: atom_id res chain seq x y z
N MET A 1 -12.25 -27.11 -45.72
CA MET A 1 -12.21 -27.28 -44.25
C MET A 1 -13.00 -26.13 -43.59
N SER A 2 -13.88 -26.46 -42.74
CA SER A 2 -15.22 -25.99 -42.57
C SER A 2 -15.36 -24.74 -41.68
N SER A 3 -16.20 -23.78 -42.09
CA SER A 3 -16.63 -22.58 -41.35
C SER A 3 -17.19 -22.90 -39.93
N LYS A 4 -17.54 -24.15 -39.67
CA LYS A 4 -17.95 -24.64 -38.34
C LYS A 4 -16.81 -24.69 -37.31
N LEU A 5 -15.57 -24.96 -37.72
CA LEU A 5 -14.40 -24.97 -36.82
C LEU A 5 -14.00 -23.55 -36.38
N LEU A 6 -14.06 -22.57 -37.30
CA LEU A 6 -13.78 -21.19 -36.97
C LEU A 6 -14.82 -20.54 -36.03
N LYS A 7 -16.10 -20.91 -36.20
CA LYS A 7 -17.16 -20.49 -35.25
C LYS A 7 -16.98 -21.10 -33.85
N GLY A 8 -16.61 -22.39 -33.77
CA GLY A 8 -16.33 -23.02 -32.47
C GLY A 8 -15.17 -22.39 -31.70
N PHE A 9 -14.09 -22.00 -32.39
CA PHE A 9 -12.96 -21.29 -31.77
C PHE A 9 -13.34 -19.87 -31.32
N ALA A 10 -14.15 -19.17 -32.09
CA ALA A 10 -14.63 -17.82 -31.69
C ALA A 10 -15.57 -17.88 -30.46
N GLU A 11 -16.45 -18.88 -30.41
CA GLU A 11 -17.35 -19.07 -29.25
C GLU A 11 -16.61 -19.52 -27.98
N ILE A 12 -15.57 -20.35 -28.11
CA ILE A 12 -14.71 -20.76 -27.00
C ILE A 12 -13.89 -19.56 -26.51
N SER A 13 -13.34 -18.74 -27.41
CA SER A 13 -12.61 -17.50 -27.06
C SER A 13 -13.54 -16.49 -26.40
N GLN A 14 -14.75 -16.28 -26.89
CA GLN A 14 -15.74 -15.39 -26.27
C GLN A 14 -16.21 -15.90 -24.90
N ARG A 15 -16.40 -17.20 -24.73
CA ARG A 15 -16.74 -17.80 -23.44
C ARG A 15 -15.60 -17.69 -22.43
N ARG A 16 -14.35 -17.80 -22.88
CA ARG A 16 -13.17 -17.60 -22.04
C ARG A 16 -13.03 -16.14 -21.60
N ILE A 17 -13.18 -15.19 -22.53
CA ILE A 17 -13.20 -13.75 -22.25
C ILE A 17 -14.39 -13.39 -21.32
N GLN A 18 -15.54 -14.00 -21.50
CA GLN A 18 -16.72 -13.79 -20.65
C GLN A 18 -16.59 -14.46 -19.28
N GLN A 19 -15.86 -15.58 -19.16
CA GLN A 19 -15.52 -16.22 -17.89
C GLN A 19 -14.39 -15.46 -17.15
N GLU A 20 -13.42 -14.92 -17.86
CA GLU A 20 -12.38 -14.03 -17.30
C GLU A 20 -12.97 -12.70 -16.84
N ASN A 21 -13.96 -12.15 -17.56
CA ASN A 21 -14.72 -10.96 -17.14
C ASN A 21 -15.73 -11.23 -16.01
N ASN A 22 -16.14 -12.49 -15.75
CA ASN A 22 -17.04 -12.87 -14.65
C ASN A 22 -16.31 -13.34 -13.38
N MET A 23 -14.99 -13.48 -13.41
CA MET A 23 -14.17 -13.50 -12.22
C MET A 23 -13.75 -12.06 -11.86
N GLU A 24 -14.71 -11.18 -11.74
CA GLU A 24 -14.56 -9.95 -10.99
C GLU A 24 -14.30 -10.37 -9.54
N PHE A 25 -13.03 -10.60 -9.21
CA PHE A 25 -12.58 -10.62 -7.83
C PHE A 25 -12.90 -9.22 -7.28
N LYS A 26 -14.08 -9.08 -6.69
CA LYS A 26 -14.47 -7.90 -5.92
C LYS A 26 -13.54 -7.85 -4.69
N HIS A 27 -12.32 -7.37 -4.90
CA HIS A 27 -11.49 -6.95 -3.79
C HIS A 27 -12.25 -5.86 -3.05
N LYS A 28 -12.84 -6.23 -1.93
CA LYS A 28 -13.39 -5.23 -1.00
C LYS A 28 -12.20 -4.53 -0.36
N SER A 29 -12.15 -3.22 -0.49
CA SER A 29 -11.12 -2.41 0.18
C SER A 29 -11.13 -2.68 1.69
N VAL A 30 -9.95 -2.66 2.25
CA VAL A 30 -9.74 -2.95 3.67
C VAL A 30 -10.42 -1.86 4.50
N LEU A 31 -11.20 -2.23 5.55
CA LEU A 31 -11.93 -1.28 6.42
C LEU A 31 -12.74 -0.23 5.65
N LEU A 32 -13.38 -0.62 4.56
CA LEU A 32 -14.07 0.32 3.68
C LEU A 32 -15.12 1.16 4.45
N GLU A 33 -15.98 0.49 5.20
CA GLU A 33 -17.09 1.14 5.93
C GLU A 33 -16.55 2.05 7.03
N GLU A 34 -15.62 1.54 7.83
CA GLU A 34 -14.97 2.26 8.93
C GLU A 34 -14.20 3.50 8.44
N THR A 35 -13.53 3.38 7.29
CA THR A 35 -12.80 4.49 6.67
C THR A 35 -13.74 5.59 6.20
N ILE A 36 -14.83 5.23 5.50
CA ILE A 36 -15.82 6.18 5.03
C ILE A 36 -16.55 6.87 6.18
N ASP A 37 -16.87 6.13 7.24
CA ASP A 37 -17.49 6.69 8.44
C ASP A 37 -16.50 7.59 9.21
N GLY A 38 -15.24 7.19 9.29
CA GLY A 38 -14.17 8.00 9.90
C GLY A 38 -13.92 9.32 9.18
N LEU A 39 -13.97 9.32 7.86
CA LEU A 39 -13.81 10.53 7.03
C LEU A 39 -14.98 11.51 7.19
N LYS A 40 -16.17 11.07 7.60
CA LYS A 40 -17.39 11.90 7.74
C LYS A 40 -17.61 12.79 6.53
N VAL A 41 -17.70 12.16 5.35
CA VAL A 41 -17.70 12.85 4.06
C VAL A 41 -18.78 13.92 3.99
N LYS A 42 -18.36 15.20 3.81
CA LYS A 42 -19.21 16.35 3.55
C LYS A 42 -19.51 16.41 2.04
N PRO A 43 -20.76 16.61 1.59
CA PRO A 43 -21.10 16.59 0.17
C PRO A 43 -20.30 17.60 -0.68
N ASP A 44 -20.03 18.78 -0.18
CA ASP A 44 -19.34 19.86 -0.91
C ASP A 44 -17.83 19.92 -0.53
N GLY A 45 -17.30 18.93 0.20
CA GLY A 45 -15.94 18.90 0.70
C GLY A 45 -14.91 18.50 -0.34
N ILE A 46 -13.64 18.70 0.02
CA ILE A 46 -12.47 18.31 -0.77
C ILE A 46 -11.78 17.12 -0.07
N TYR A 47 -11.65 16.01 -0.78
CA TYR A 47 -11.05 14.78 -0.24
C TYR A 47 -9.84 14.33 -1.05
N VAL A 48 -8.84 13.84 -0.35
CA VAL A 48 -7.60 13.33 -0.94
C VAL A 48 -7.40 11.89 -0.53
N ASP A 49 -7.10 11.04 -1.50
CA ASP A 49 -6.60 9.69 -1.27
C ASP A 49 -5.15 9.66 -1.76
N GLY A 50 -4.20 9.55 -0.82
CA GLY A 50 -2.76 9.55 -1.13
C GLY A 50 -2.24 8.19 -1.60
N THR A 51 -3.06 7.15 -1.53
CA THR A 51 -2.76 5.75 -1.85
C THR A 51 -3.90 5.14 -2.66
N LEU A 52 -4.21 5.77 -3.79
CA LEU A 52 -5.45 5.55 -4.56
C LEU A 52 -5.69 4.08 -4.93
N GLY A 53 -4.61 3.34 -5.27
CA GLY A 53 -4.68 1.95 -5.68
C GLY A 53 -5.74 1.70 -6.75
N GLY A 54 -6.55 0.66 -6.57
CA GLY A 54 -7.69 0.36 -7.44
C GLY A 54 -8.94 1.21 -7.20
N ALA A 55 -8.83 2.35 -6.51
CA ALA A 55 -9.89 3.32 -6.24
C ALA A 55 -11.11 2.76 -5.46
N GLY A 56 -10.93 1.73 -4.65
CA GLY A 56 -12.06 1.14 -3.92
C GLY A 56 -12.67 2.08 -2.89
N HIS A 57 -11.86 2.72 -2.05
CA HIS A 57 -12.29 3.76 -1.11
C HIS A 57 -12.77 5.01 -1.85
N ALA A 58 -12.06 5.42 -2.90
CA ALA A 58 -12.36 6.58 -3.71
C ALA A 58 -13.79 6.57 -4.26
N VAL A 59 -14.24 5.44 -4.81
CA VAL A 59 -15.62 5.27 -5.30
C VAL A 59 -16.64 5.60 -4.22
N GLU A 60 -16.46 5.08 -3.00
CA GLU A 60 -17.43 5.31 -1.92
C GLU A 60 -17.40 6.77 -1.39
N VAL A 61 -16.24 7.41 -1.38
CA VAL A 61 -16.14 8.86 -1.12
C VAL A 61 -16.89 9.64 -2.21
N CYS A 62 -16.59 9.35 -3.49
CA CYS A 62 -17.20 10.07 -4.63
C CYS A 62 -18.70 9.94 -4.72
N LYS A 63 -19.29 8.80 -4.31
CA LYS A 63 -20.74 8.61 -4.21
C LYS A 63 -21.41 9.57 -3.21
N LYS A 64 -20.69 10.01 -2.18
CA LYS A 64 -21.20 10.93 -1.15
C LYS A 64 -21.00 12.40 -1.52
N LEU A 65 -20.16 12.69 -2.53
CA LEU A 65 -19.88 14.06 -2.98
C LEU A 65 -21.00 14.60 -3.87
N SER A 66 -21.34 15.88 -3.66
CA SER A 66 -22.21 16.65 -4.56
C SER A 66 -21.46 17.11 -5.82
N ALA A 67 -22.13 17.86 -6.69
CA ALA A 67 -21.53 18.49 -7.85
C ALA A 67 -20.44 19.54 -7.50
N LYS A 68 -20.43 20.06 -6.26
CA LYS A 68 -19.42 21.03 -5.78
C LYS A 68 -18.24 20.36 -5.08
N GLY A 69 -18.42 19.12 -4.61
CA GLY A 69 -17.36 18.36 -3.95
C GLY A 69 -16.25 17.96 -4.92
N ARG A 70 -15.04 17.82 -4.42
CA ARG A 70 -13.87 17.44 -5.21
C ARG A 70 -13.16 16.24 -4.58
N PHE A 71 -12.65 15.37 -5.42
CA PHE A 71 -11.81 14.26 -5.02
C PHE A 71 -10.48 14.28 -5.75
N ILE A 72 -9.40 14.13 -5.03
CA ILE A 72 -8.04 14.06 -5.58
C ILE A 72 -7.46 12.69 -5.19
N GLY A 73 -7.16 11.87 -6.19
CA GLY A 73 -6.47 10.58 -6.00
C GLY A 73 -5.02 10.69 -6.40
N ILE A 74 -4.13 10.19 -5.57
CA ILE A 74 -2.68 10.19 -5.81
C ILE A 74 -2.17 8.76 -5.71
N ASP A 75 -1.41 8.32 -6.71
CA ASP A 75 -0.67 7.07 -6.67
C ASP A 75 0.61 7.19 -7.52
N GLN A 76 1.65 6.49 -7.10
CA GLN A 76 2.91 6.45 -7.86
C GLN A 76 2.91 5.33 -8.90
N ASP A 77 2.06 4.31 -8.73
CA ASP A 77 1.97 3.15 -9.60
C ASP A 77 1.10 3.45 -10.82
N GLN A 78 1.67 3.25 -12.03
CA GLN A 78 0.96 3.45 -13.29
C GLN A 78 -0.27 2.54 -13.43
N ASP A 79 -0.17 1.31 -12.95
CA ASP A 79 -1.27 0.36 -13.06
C ASP A 79 -2.46 0.78 -12.19
N ALA A 80 -2.18 1.31 -10.99
CA ALA A 80 -3.17 1.92 -10.12
C ALA A 80 -3.85 3.12 -10.78
N ILE A 81 -3.07 4.02 -11.40
CA ILE A 81 -3.59 5.18 -12.13
C ILE A 81 -4.53 4.77 -13.27
N ILE A 82 -4.16 3.74 -14.05
CA ILE A 82 -5.00 3.24 -15.15
C ILE A 82 -6.33 2.68 -14.60
N ALA A 83 -6.25 1.80 -13.61
CA ALA A 83 -7.43 1.19 -13.00
C ALA A 83 -8.36 2.24 -12.34
N ALA A 84 -7.78 3.23 -11.66
CA ALA A 84 -8.53 4.30 -11.03
C ALA A 84 -9.24 5.22 -12.05
N ASN A 85 -8.58 5.58 -13.15
CA ASN A 85 -9.20 6.37 -14.22
C ASN A 85 -10.42 5.67 -14.83
N GLU A 86 -10.33 4.37 -15.06
CA GLU A 86 -11.46 3.58 -15.57
C GLU A 86 -12.61 3.55 -14.55
N ARG A 87 -12.28 3.23 -13.29
CA ARG A 87 -13.28 3.03 -12.23
C ARG A 87 -13.98 4.31 -11.80
N LEU A 88 -13.28 5.45 -11.88
CA LEU A 88 -13.80 6.75 -11.46
C LEU A 88 -14.35 7.59 -12.61
N ARG A 89 -14.32 7.09 -13.86
CA ARG A 89 -14.72 7.82 -15.07
C ARG A 89 -16.10 8.48 -14.98
N ASP A 90 -17.08 7.78 -14.39
CA ASP A 90 -18.47 8.23 -14.34
C ASP A 90 -18.71 9.39 -13.35
N PHE A 91 -17.73 9.73 -12.52
CA PHE A 91 -17.80 10.86 -11.61
C PHE A 91 -17.40 12.21 -12.26
N GLY A 92 -16.86 12.20 -13.49
CA GLY A 92 -16.58 13.38 -14.30
C GLY A 92 -15.55 14.34 -13.70
N ASP A 93 -15.75 15.64 -13.92
CA ASP A 93 -14.79 16.71 -13.59
C ASP A 93 -14.53 16.92 -12.09
N ARG A 94 -15.25 16.23 -11.23
CA ARG A 94 -15.04 16.28 -9.77
C ARG A 94 -13.78 15.56 -9.33
N ILE A 95 -13.21 14.74 -10.22
CA ILE A 95 -12.09 13.86 -9.94
C ILE A 95 -10.83 14.42 -10.58
N THR A 96 -9.75 14.43 -9.80
CA THR A 96 -8.39 14.67 -10.29
C THR A 96 -7.52 13.49 -9.88
N ILE A 97 -6.89 12.83 -10.84
CA ILE A 97 -5.96 11.72 -10.58
C ILE A 97 -4.55 12.19 -10.92
N ILE A 98 -3.61 12.01 -9.98
CA ILE A 98 -2.24 12.50 -10.06
C ILE A 98 -1.30 11.31 -9.90
N ARG A 99 -0.43 11.08 -10.88
CA ARG A 99 0.65 10.11 -10.75
C ARG A 99 1.83 10.73 -10.01
N SER A 100 1.83 10.60 -8.70
CA SER A 100 2.86 11.13 -7.80
C SER A 100 2.97 10.26 -6.55
N ASN A 101 4.05 10.43 -5.78
CA ASN A 101 4.10 9.88 -4.43
C ASN A 101 3.35 10.81 -3.48
N TYR A 102 2.64 10.25 -2.50
CA TYR A 102 1.86 11.04 -1.54
C TYR A 102 2.72 12.00 -0.68
N CYS A 103 4.04 11.81 -0.60
CA CYS A 103 4.91 12.80 0.05
C CYS A 103 4.85 14.17 -0.65
N TYR A 104 4.46 14.21 -1.91
CA TYR A 104 4.26 15.46 -2.64
C TYR A 104 2.81 15.94 -2.65
N ALA A 105 1.90 15.27 -1.94
CA ALA A 105 0.47 15.58 -1.99
C ALA A 105 0.17 17.05 -1.68
N VAL A 106 0.75 17.61 -0.61
CA VAL A 106 0.52 19.01 -0.23
C VAL A 106 1.00 19.98 -1.29
N LYS A 107 2.17 19.72 -1.91
CA LYS A 107 2.69 20.49 -3.02
C LYS A 107 1.74 20.44 -4.23
N GLU A 108 1.34 19.24 -4.63
CA GLU A 108 0.41 19.01 -5.75
C GLU A 108 -0.93 19.72 -5.56
N LEU A 109 -1.45 19.75 -4.34
CA LEU A 109 -2.68 20.44 -3.99
C LEU A 109 -2.52 21.97 -4.09
N ARG A 110 -1.44 22.52 -3.51
CA ARG A 110 -1.14 23.96 -3.55
C ARG A 110 -0.95 24.50 -4.97
N GLU A 111 -0.28 23.75 -5.84
CA GLU A 111 -0.11 24.10 -7.27
C GLU A 111 -1.44 24.15 -8.02
N ARG A 112 -2.48 23.45 -7.55
CA ARG A 112 -3.86 23.49 -8.06
C ARG A 112 -4.77 24.48 -7.33
N GLY A 113 -4.19 25.35 -6.49
CA GLY A 113 -4.92 26.36 -5.74
C GLY A 113 -5.70 25.82 -4.54
N ILE A 114 -5.49 24.56 -4.14
CA ILE A 114 -6.15 23.94 -2.97
C ILE A 114 -5.28 24.17 -1.75
N GLN A 115 -5.77 25.00 -0.82
CA GLN A 115 -5.06 25.37 0.41
C GLN A 115 -5.45 24.52 1.61
N GLN A 116 -6.66 23.98 1.60
CA GLN A 116 -7.20 23.14 2.67
C GLN A 116 -8.06 22.02 2.09
N VAL A 117 -8.14 20.89 2.82
CA VAL A 117 -8.95 19.74 2.46
C VAL A 117 -9.78 19.26 3.65
N ASP A 118 -10.96 18.70 3.38
CA ASP A 118 -11.88 18.20 4.41
C ASP A 118 -11.55 16.77 4.87
N GLY A 119 -10.84 16.02 4.04
CA GLY A 119 -10.38 14.70 4.44
C GLY A 119 -9.21 14.19 3.65
N ILE A 120 -8.39 13.37 4.31
CA ILE A 120 -7.25 12.66 3.72
C ILE A 120 -7.37 11.20 4.09
N LEU A 121 -7.11 10.32 3.12
CA LEU A 121 -6.98 8.89 3.29
C LEU A 121 -5.57 8.45 2.91
N LEU A 122 -5.00 7.59 3.72
CA LEU A 122 -3.80 6.80 3.41
C LEU A 122 -4.08 5.33 3.75
N ASP A 123 -4.10 4.46 2.73
CA ASP A 123 -4.15 3.00 2.87
C ASP A 123 -2.74 2.47 2.57
N LEU A 124 -1.91 2.35 3.63
CA LEU A 124 -0.47 2.12 3.49
C LEU A 124 -0.15 0.70 3.01
N GLY A 125 1.07 0.52 2.51
CA GLY A 125 1.58 -0.76 2.05
C GLY A 125 1.31 -1.04 0.58
N VAL A 126 1.12 -2.32 0.23
CA VAL A 126 0.95 -2.78 -1.15
C VAL A 126 -0.51 -2.87 -1.54
N SER A 127 -0.83 -2.48 -2.76
CA SER A 127 -2.17 -2.68 -3.32
C SER A 127 -2.43 -4.15 -3.64
N SER A 128 -3.71 -4.55 -3.65
CA SER A 128 -4.11 -5.89 -4.09
C SER A 128 -3.59 -6.18 -5.50
N TYR A 129 -3.63 -5.19 -6.39
CA TYR A 129 -3.14 -5.33 -7.76
C TYR A 129 -1.65 -5.69 -7.82
N GLN A 130 -0.82 -5.07 -6.98
CA GLN A 130 0.61 -5.39 -6.87
C GLN A 130 0.85 -6.82 -6.34
N LEU A 131 0.00 -7.31 -5.43
CA LEU A 131 0.11 -8.67 -4.90
C LEU A 131 -0.41 -9.73 -5.88
N ASP A 132 -1.46 -9.41 -6.65
CA ASP A 132 -2.12 -10.33 -7.57
C ASP A 132 -1.38 -10.45 -8.91
N ASN A 133 -0.47 -9.51 -9.22
CA ASN A 133 0.42 -9.56 -10.39
C ASN A 133 1.81 -10.08 -9.98
N PRO A 134 2.13 -11.38 -10.20
CA PRO A 134 3.41 -11.96 -9.80
C PRO A 134 4.63 -11.24 -10.39
N GLU A 135 4.53 -10.76 -11.64
CA GLU A 135 5.60 -10.07 -12.36
C GLU A 135 6.09 -8.80 -11.65
N ARG A 136 5.30 -8.26 -10.72
CA ARG A 136 5.67 -7.12 -9.88
C ARG A 136 6.60 -7.51 -8.72
N GLY A 137 6.81 -8.79 -8.44
CA GLY A 137 7.75 -9.32 -7.44
C GLY A 137 7.37 -9.09 -5.97
N PHE A 138 6.17 -8.60 -5.65
CA PHE A 138 5.74 -8.37 -4.26
C PHE A 138 5.34 -9.65 -3.52
N THR A 139 5.00 -10.70 -4.26
CA THR A 139 4.56 -11.97 -3.66
C THR A 139 5.71 -12.97 -3.55
N TYR A 140 5.76 -13.68 -2.43
CA TYR A 140 6.66 -14.83 -2.21
C TYR A 140 5.96 -16.17 -2.47
N ARG A 141 4.73 -16.16 -3.01
CA ARG A 141 3.92 -17.37 -3.24
C ARG A 141 4.12 -17.95 -4.63
N VAL A 142 4.56 -17.14 -5.54
CA VAL A 142 4.80 -17.47 -6.95
C VAL A 142 6.20 -17.02 -7.30
N ASP A 143 6.90 -17.83 -8.08
CA ASP A 143 8.24 -17.47 -8.57
C ASP A 143 8.13 -16.47 -9.71
N ALA A 144 8.78 -15.33 -9.56
CA ALA A 144 8.68 -14.18 -10.46
C ALA A 144 9.93 -13.29 -10.33
N PRO A 145 10.16 -12.32 -11.24
CA PRO A 145 11.27 -11.37 -11.11
C PRO A 145 11.28 -10.65 -9.76
N LEU A 146 12.47 -10.41 -9.21
CA LEU A 146 12.64 -9.74 -7.93
C LEU A 146 12.64 -8.22 -8.09
N ASP A 147 11.45 -7.64 -8.43
CA ASP A 147 11.28 -6.22 -8.74
C ASP A 147 10.89 -5.40 -7.51
N MET A 148 9.70 -5.53 -6.98
CA MET A 148 9.10 -4.83 -5.83
C MET A 148 9.02 -3.29 -5.93
N ARG A 149 9.23 -2.68 -7.09
CA ARG A 149 9.06 -1.23 -7.26
C ARG A 149 7.58 -0.84 -7.27
N MET A 150 7.19 0.06 -6.39
CA MET A 150 5.86 0.70 -6.48
C MET A 150 5.84 1.73 -7.61
N ASP A 151 6.89 2.53 -7.74
CA ASP A 151 7.11 3.42 -8.88
C ASP A 151 8.10 2.79 -9.87
N GLN A 152 7.60 2.32 -11.01
CA GLN A 152 8.42 1.69 -12.04
C GLN A 152 9.34 2.67 -12.79
N ARG A 153 9.27 3.99 -12.52
CA ARG A 153 10.18 4.99 -13.07
C ARG A 153 11.56 4.98 -12.41
N VAL A 154 11.67 4.48 -11.17
CA VAL A 154 12.97 4.29 -10.51
C VAL A 154 13.70 3.09 -11.09
N SER A 155 15.02 3.18 -11.17
CA SER A 155 15.83 2.12 -11.77
C SER A 155 16.11 0.96 -10.82
N GLN A 156 16.30 1.25 -9.53
CA GLN A 156 16.64 0.26 -8.52
C GLN A 156 15.49 -0.70 -8.27
N THR A 157 15.78 -2.00 -8.22
CA THR A 157 14.86 -3.10 -7.93
C THR A 157 15.19 -3.78 -6.62
N ALA A 158 14.31 -4.67 -6.14
CA ALA A 158 14.62 -5.54 -5.01
C ALA A 158 15.81 -6.47 -5.30
N GLY A 159 15.97 -6.90 -6.55
CA GLY A 159 17.14 -7.64 -7.01
C GLY A 159 18.44 -6.87 -6.81
N ASP A 160 18.46 -5.57 -7.07
CA ASP A 160 19.64 -4.72 -6.86
C ASP A 160 20.00 -4.61 -5.37
N ILE A 161 19.01 -4.49 -4.49
CA ILE A 161 19.25 -4.51 -3.04
C ILE A 161 19.85 -5.84 -2.59
N VAL A 162 19.22 -6.95 -2.99
CA VAL A 162 19.63 -8.30 -2.59
C VAL A 162 21.03 -8.64 -3.11
N ASN A 163 21.35 -8.24 -4.34
CA ASN A 163 22.63 -8.54 -4.95
C ASN A 163 23.74 -7.49 -4.67
N GLY A 164 23.35 -6.24 -4.35
CA GLY A 164 24.30 -5.13 -4.22
C GLY A 164 24.65 -4.74 -2.79
N TYR A 165 23.70 -4.81 -1.85
CA TYR A 165 23.95 -4.35 -0.48
C TYR A 165 24.97 -5.22 0.26
N GLU A 166 25.78 -4.58 1.12
CA GLU A 166 26.69 -5.32 2.00
C GLU A 166 25.93 -6.14 3.05
N GLU A 167 26.57 -7.21 3.60
CA GLU A 167 25.95 -8.08 4.60
C GLU A 167 25.41 -7.28 5.80
N GLY A 168 26.15 -6.25 6.23
CA GLY A 168 25.74 -5.38 7.33
C GLY A 168 24.48 -4.57 7.03
N GLU A 169 24.32 -4.10 5.79
CA GLU A 169 23.14 -3.35 5.35
C GLU A 169 21.94 -4.28 5.22
N LEU A 170 22.09 -5.45 4.61
CA LEU A 170 21.04 -6.47 4.55
C LEU A 170 20.58 -6.88 5.96
N TYR A 171 21.54 -7.10 6.87
CA TYR A 171 21.20 -7.39 8.27
C TYR A 171 20.40 -6.25 8.90
N ARG A 172 20.83 -4.98 8.70
CA ARG A 172 20.14 -3.82 9.24
C ARG A 172 18.69 -3.77 8.77
N ILE A 173 18.44 -3.82 7.45
CA ILE A 173 17.07 -3.69 6.92
C ILE A 173 16.19 -4.87 7.36
N ILE A 174 16.69 -6.10 7.34
CA ILE A 174 15.91 -7.28 7.74
C ILE A 174 15.60 -7.24 9.24
N ARG A 175 16.53 -6.75 10.08
CA ARG A 175 16.30 -6.56 11.52
C ARG A 175 15.32 -5.42 11.80
N ASP A 176 15.55 -4.24 11.20
CA ASP A 176 14.84 -3.02 11.57
C ASP A 176 13.49 -2.90 10.88
N TYR A 177 13.36 -3.32 9.62
CA TYR A 177 12.12 -3.24 8.84
C TYR A 177 11.34 -4.56 8.78
N GLY A 178 12.04 -5.69 8.90
CA GLY A 178 11.41 -7.00 8.98
C GLY A 178 11.09 -7.43 10.41
N GLU A 179 11.73 -6.81 11.42
CA GLU A 179 11.69 -7.26 12.83
C GLU A 179 11.95 -8.78 12.93
N ASP A 180 12.89 -9.29 12.08
CA ASP A 180 13.15 -10.73 11.96
C ASP A 180 14.29 -11.17 12.90
N LYS A 181 13.99 -12.15 13.74
CA LYS A 181 14.96 -12.72 14.70
C LYS A 181 16.15 -13.40 14.03
N PHE A 182 15.98 -13.84 12.79
CA PHE A 182 17.00 -14.54 12.02
C PHE A 182 17.72 -13.63 11.03
N ALA A 183 17.52 -12.30 11.10
CA ALA A 183 18.05 -11.30 10.19
C ALA A 183 19.53 -11.50 9.87
N LYS A 184 20.37 -11.73 10.89
CA LYS A 184 21.81 -11.96 10.71
C LYS A 184 22.11 -13.19 9.85
N ASN A 185 21.40 -14.30 10.12
CA ASN A 185 21.60 -15.53 9.38
C ASN A 185 21.07 -15.45 7.96
N ILE A 186 19.94 -14.78 7.76
CA ILE A 186 19.35 -14.53 6.44
C ILE A 186 20.31 -13.68 5.60
N ALA A 187 20.80 -12.55 6.10
CA ALA A 187 21.77 -11.70 5.41
C ALA A 187 23.02 -12.47 4.97
N LYS A 188 23.59 -13.26 5.89
CA LYS A 188 24.74 -14.13 5.58
C LYS A 188 24.43 -15.11 4.45
N HIS A 189 23.29 -15.79 4.47
CA HIS A 189 22.92 -16.76 3.42
C HIS A 189 22.69 -16.07 2.07
N ILE A 190 22.09 -14.88 2.05
CA ILE A 190 21.93 -14.08 0.83
C ILE A 190 23.31 -13.80 0.22
N VAL A 191 24.25 -13.28 1.02
CA VAL A 191 25.61 -12.96 0.54
C VAL A 191 26.36 -14.19 0.06
N MET A 192 26.23 -15.32 0.75
CA MET A 192 26.86 -16.59 0.33
C MET A 192 26.30 -17.14 -0.99
N GLU A 193 24.99 -17.06 -1.18
CA GLU A 193 24.36 -17.61 -2.40
C GLU A 193 24.57 -16.69 -3.59
N ARG A 194 24.45 -15.35 -3.44
CA ARG A 194 24.70 -14.41 -4.54
C ARG A 194 26.14 -14.42 -5.04
N ALA A 195 27.11 -14.81 -4.18
CA ALA A 195 28.51 -14.98 -4.59
C ALA A 195 28.71 -16.14 -5.58
N ARG A 196 27.75 -17.08 -5.65
CA ARG A 196 27.76 -18.21 -6.60
C ARG A 196 27.01 -17.87 -7.88
N LYS A 197 25.83 -17.26 -7.73
CA LYS A 197 24.93 -16.85 -8.81
C LYS A 197 24.09 -15.68 -8.31
N PRO A 198 23.86 -14.62 -9.11
CA PRO A 198 22.92 -13.56 -8.79
C PRO A 198 21.52 -14.13 -8.45
N ILE A 199 20.86 -13.53 -7.46
CA ILE A 199 19.52 -13.90 -7.05
C ILE A 199 18.55 -13.06 -7.89
N GLU A 200 17.82 -13.70 -8.80
CA GLU A 200 17.01 -13.00 -9.81
C GLU A 200 15.51 -13.08 -9.53
N THR A 201 15.09 -14.11 -8.77
CA THR A 201 13.65 -14.36 -8.58
C THR A 201 13.22 -14.40 -7.13
N THR A 202 11.93 -14.18 -6.91
CA THR A 202 11.29 -14.27 -5.60
C THR A 202 11.36 -15.68 -5.02
N GLY A 203 11.30 -16.70 -5.88
CA GLY A 203 11.46 -18.11 -5.48
C GLY A 203 12.84 -18.43 -4.97
N GLU A 204 13.90 -17.99 -5.69
CA GLU A 204 15.31 -18.15 -5.26
C GLU A 204 15.52 -17.48 -3.89
N LEU A 205 15.08 -16.23 -3.72
CA LEU A 205 15.19 -15.54 -2.44
C LEU A 205 14.42 -16.24 -1.32
N THR A 206 13.21 -16.69 -1.59
CA THR A 206 12.37 -17.43 -0.63
C THR A 206 13.05 -18.70 -0.14
N GLU A 207 13.69 -19.46 -1.05
CA GLU A 207 14.41 -20.68 -0.70
C GLU A 207 15.64 -20.39 0.16
N ILE A 208 16.38 -19.33 -0.15
CA ILE A 208 17.54 -18.89 0.65
C ILE A 208 17.10 -18.52 2.07
N ILE A 209 16.04 -17.75 2.22
CA ILE A 209 15.47 -17.37 3.52
C ILE A 209 15.04 -18.61 4.30
N ARG A 210 14.37 -19.55 3.63
CA ARG A 210 13.92 -20.80 4.25
C ARG A 210 15.08 -21.62 4.81
N ARG A 211 16.18 -21.74 4.07
CA ARG A 211 17.39 -22.42 4.53
C ARG A 211 18.08 -21.73 5.71
N ALA A 212 17.97 -20.40 5.78
CA ALA A 212 18.56 -19.61 6.86
C ALA A 212 17.80 -19.73 8.18
N ILE A 213 16.54 -20.19 8.19
CA ILE A 213 15.68 -20.28 9.38
C ILE A 213 15.56 -21.75 9.82
N PRO A 214 15.84 -22.09 11.10
CA PRO A 214 15.71 -23.45 11.60
C PRO A 214 14.29 -24.01 11.36
N MET A 215 14.20 -25.25 10.89
CA MET A 215 12.93 -25.89 10.47
C MET A 215 11.85 -25.84 11.56
N LYS A 216 12.22 -26.02 12.83
CA LYS A 216 11.30 -25.95 13.98
C LYS A 216 10.66 -24.56 14.14
N MET A 217 11.32 -23.51 13.66
CA MET A 217 10.83 -22.12 13.79
C MET A 217 10.00 -21.67 12.59
N GLN A 218 10.09 -22.37 11.47
CA GLN A 218 9.31 -22.05 10.26
C GLN A 218 7.82 -22.32 10.44
N ALA A 219 7.47 -23.34 11.23
CA ALA A 219 6.08 -23.73 11.43
C ALA A 219 5.28 -22.79 12.37
N ALA A 220 5.97 -22.01 13.21
CA ALA A 220 5.33 -21.25 14.30
C ALA A 220 5.00 -19.79 13.93
N GLY A 221 5.44 -19.25 12.78
CA GLY A 221 5.46 -17.80 12.53
C GLY A 221 4.84 -17.32 11.20
N GLY A 222 4.05 -18.14 10.49
CA GLY A 222 3.61 -17.85 9.13
C GLY A 222 4.70 -18.11 8.09
N HIS A 223 4.55 -17.56 6.90
CA HIS A 223 5.52 -17.82 5.82
C HIS A 223 6.89 -17.20 6.14
N PRO A 224 8.00 -17.96 6.12
CA PRO A 224 9.33 -17.51 6.56
C PRO A 224 9.85 -16.29 5.79
N ALA A 225 9.50 -16.14 4.52
CA ALA A 225 9.95 -15.01 3.71
C ALA A 225 9.19 -13.70 3.99
N LYS A 226 8.03 -13.72 4.66
CA LYS A 226 7.15 -12.55 4.84
C LYS A 226 7.89 -11.33 5.35
N ARG A 227 8.69 -11.48 6.41
CA ARG A 227 9.39 -10.38 7.08
C ARG A 227 10.53 -9.81 6.25
N THR A 228 11.29 -10.68 5.58
CA THR A 228 12.39 -10.27 4.71
C THR A 228 11.87 -9.54 3.46
N PHE A 229 10.79 -10.05 2.85
CA PHE A 229 10.12 -9.35 1.72
C PHE A 229 9.59 -7.99 2.15
N GLN A 230 8.94 -7.88 3.30
CA GLN A 230 8.53 -6.60 3.87
C GLN A 230 9.73 -5.65 4.05
N ALA A 231 10.84 -6.15 4.59
CA ALA A 231 12.03 -5.33 4.83
C ALA A 231 12.64 -4.76 3.54
N ILE A 232 12.79 -5.60 2.51
CA ILE A 232 13.32 -5.19 1.20
C ILE A 232 12.37 -4.20 0.53
N ARG A 233 11.06 -4.44 0.60
CA ARG A 233 10.04 -3.55 0.04
C ARG A 233 10.07 -2.17 0.68
N ILE A 234 10.12 -2.12 2.02
CA ILE A 234 10.19 -0.86 2.79
C ILE A 234 11.45 -0.07 2.42
N GLU A 235 12.61 -0.75 2.35
CA GLU A 235 13.87 -0.10 1.97
C GLU A 235 13.79 0.45 0.54
N LEU A 236 13.37 -0.37 -0.43
CA LEU A 236 13.30 -0.02 -1.84
C LEU A 236 12.39 1.18 -2.11
N ASN A 237 11.21 1.20 -1.49
CA ASN A 237 10.20 2.21 -1.74
C ASN A 237 10.23 3.35 -0.71
N HIS A 238 11.18 3.37 0.21
CA HIS A 238 11.33 4.39 1.27
C HIS A 238 10.05 4.61 2.09
N GLU A 239 9.24 3.57 2.28
CA GLU A 239 7.87 3.68 2.79
C GLU A 239 7.77 4.41 4.13
N LEU A 240 8.68 4.12 5.07
CA LEU A 240 8.67 4.72 6.39
C LEU A 240 9.17 6.17 6.40
N ASP A 241 10.13 6.51 5.54
CA ASP A 241 10.65 7.88 5.43
C ASP A 241 9.62 8.78 4.77
N VAL A 242 9.02 8.31 3.67
CA VAL A 242 7.91 8.99 2.99
C VAL A 242 6.77 9.28 3.97
N LEU A 243 6.36 8.30 4.79
CA LEU A 243 5.31 8.49 5.79
C LEU A 243 5.71 9.53 6.86
N ARG A 244 6.93 9.44 7.36
CA ARG A 244 7.44 10.33 8.41
C ARG A 244 7.50 11.78 7.94
N ASP A 245 7.99 11.99 6.72
CA ASP A 245 8.28 13.31 6.19
C ASP A 245 7.02 14.03 5.67
N SER A 246 5.99 13.30 5.27
CA SER A 246 4.77 13.88 4.69
C SER A 246 3.65 14.16 5.70
N LEU A 247 3.57 13.38 6.77
CA LEU A 247 2.37 13.36 7.61
C LEU A 247 2.14 14.68 8.39
N ASP A 248 3.19 15.37 8.78
CA ASP A 248 3.08 16.67 9.47
C ASP A 248 2.39 17.71 8.58
N GLU A 249 2.80 17.85 7.32
CA GLU A 249 2.19 18.80 6.37
C GLU A 249 0.77 18.39 5.97
N MET A 250 0.50 17.09 5.87
CA MET A 250 -0.85 16.60 5.60
C MET A 250 -1.84 16.94 6.71
N VAL A 251 -1.40 16.90 7.95
CA VAL A 251 -2.23 17.32 9.09
C VAL A 251 -2.49 18.82 9.03
N ASP A 252 -1.48 19.61 8.67
CA ASP A 252 -1.57 21.09 8.65
C ASP A 252 -2.46 21.63 7.54
N ILE A 253 -2.69 20.89 6.45
CA ILE A 253 -3.58 21.28 5.34
C ILE A 253 -5.05 20.94 5.61
N LEU A 254 -5.36 20.23 6.69
CA LEU A 254 -6.76 19.91 7.02
C LEU A 254 -7.54 21.18 7.38
N SER A 255 -8.75 21.29 6.84
CA SER A 255 -9.71 22.32 7.22
C SER A 255 -10.17 22.16 8.68
N ASP A 256 -10.88 23.15 9.23
CA ASP A 256 -11.53 22.99 10.53
C ASP A 256 -12.47 21.78 10.50
N ARG A 257 -12.33 20.90 11.49
CA ARG A 257 -13.03 19.60 11.56
C ARG A 257 -12.71 18.65 10.38
N GLY A 258 -11.65 18.91 9.63
CA GLY A 258 -11.12 17.97 8.64
C GLY A 258 -10.68 16.66 9.29
N ARG A 259 -10.63 15.58 8.54
CA ARG A 259 -10.33 14.23 9.02
C ARG A 259 -9.18 13.62 8.24
N ILE A 260 -8.30 12.92 8.93
CA ILE A 260 -7.33 12.04 8.29
C ILE A 260 -7.55 10.60 8.76
N CYS A 261 -7.69 9.68 7.81
CA CYS A 261 -7.79 8.25 8.05
C CYS A 261 -6.54 7.58 7.52
N ILE A 262 -5.86 6.80 8.36
CA ILE A 262 -4.64 6.09 7.99
C ILE A 262 -4.81 4.61 8.36
N ILE A 263 -4.69 3.74 7.38
CA ILE A 263 -4.70 2.29 7.55
C ILE A 263 -3.25 1.82 7.55
N THR A 264 -2.84 1.15 8.62
CA THR A 264 -1.48 0.62 8.80
C THR A 264 -1.50 -0.91 8.86
N PHE A 265 -0.49 -1.57 8.29
CA PHE A 265 -0.41 -3.03 8.19
C PHE A 265 0.68 -3.64 9.07
N HIS A 266 1.56 -2.83 9.62
CA HIS A 266 2.62 -3.30 10.52
C HIS A 266 2.99 -2.26 11.60
N SER A 267 3.68 -2.76 12.63
CA SER A 267 4.06 -2.02 13.85
C SER A 267 4.87 -0.75 13.60
N LEU A 268 5.69 -0.73 12.54
CA LEU A 268 6.57 0.40 12.24
C LEU A 268 5.78 1.61 11.73
N GLU A 269 4.83 1.39 10.80
CA GLU A 269 3.91 2.43 10.33
C GLU A 269 3.09 2.99 11.50
N ASP A 270 2.46 2.11 12.27
CA ASP A 270 1.65 2.49 13.42
C ASP A 270 2.43 3.33 14.44
N ARG A 271 3.69 2.98 14.70
CA ARG A 271 4.56 3.73 15.61
C ARG A 271 4.84 5.14 15.11
N ILE A 272 5.10 5.32 13.80
CA ILE A 272 5.32 6.64 13.18
C ILE A 272 4.06 7.48 13.32
N VAL A 273 2.91 6.96 12.89
CA VAL A 273 1.62 7.66 12.95
C VAL A 273 1.31 8.13 14.37
N LYS A 274 1.40 7.23 15.34
CA LYS A 274 1.17 7.56 16.75
C LYS A 274 2.11 8.64 17.28
N THR A 275 3.39 8.54 16.95
CA THR A 275 4.40 9.49 17.41
C THR A 275 4.11 10.90 16.89
N ILE A 276 3.78 11.02 15.60
CA ILE A 276 3.47 12.30 14.97
C ILE A 276 2.18 12.89 15.56
N PHE A 277 1.11 12.12 15.69
CA PHE A 277 -0.13 12.60 16.28
C PHE A 277 0.01 13.00 17.75
N GLN A 278 0.78 12.25 18.53
CA GLN A 278 1.07 12.63 19.92
C GLN A 278 1.85 13.96 20.00
N LYS A 279 2.82 14.15 19.11
CA LYS A 279 3.57 15.42 19.01
C LYS A 279 2.66 16.57 18.61
N LYS A 280 1.84 16.42 17.58
CA LYS A 280 0.89 17.44 17.12
C LYS A 280 -0.12 17.79 18.23
N ARG A 281 -0.68 16.81 18.94
CA ARG A 281 -1.59 17.04 20.06
C ARG A 281 -0.96 17.85 21.21
N LYS A 282 0.33 17.70 21.44
CA LYS A 282 1.04 18.46 22.48
C LYS A 282 1.40 19.89 22.05
N SER A 283 1.70 20.09 20.76
CA SER A 283 2.16 21.38 20.22
C SER A 283 1.04 22.35 19.87
N MET A 284 -0.15 21.82 19.60
CA MET A 284 -1.33 22.64 19.32
C MET A 284 -2.31 22.44 20.47
N TYR A 285 -2.92 23.52 20.96
CA TYR A 285 -4.19 23.48 21.72
C TYR A 285 -5.30 22.94 20.79
N LEU A 286 -5.06 21.76 20.22
CA LEU A 286 -6.01 21.08 19.36
C LEU A 286 -7.08 20.40 20.22
N SER A 287 -8.03 21.20 20.60
CA SER A 287 -9.38 20.71 20.74
C SER A 287 -9.85 20.27 19.37
N GLN A 288 -9.58 19.10 18.84
CA GLN A 288 -10.47 18.58 17.80
C GLN A 288 -9.88 17.42 17.01
N GLN A 289 -10.41 16.26 17.24
CA GLN A 289 -10.96 15.32 16.28
C GLN A 289 -10.03 14.87 15.10
N PHE A 290 -8.91 14.23 15.44
CA PHE A 290 -8.26 13.35 14.50
C PHE A 290 -8.78 11.92 14.72
N SER A 291 -9.37 11.33 13.70
CA SER A 291 -9.67 9.89 13.70
C SER A 291 -8.51 9.18 13.02
N CYS A 292 -7.72 8.45 13.78
CA CYS A 292 -6.79 7.48 13.24
C CYS A 292 -7.49 6.12 13.30
N LEU A 293 -7.90 5.60 12.13
CA LEU A 293 -8.37 4.23 12.02
C LEU A 293 -7.15 3.33 11.93
N ARG A 294 -6.99 2.50 12.95
CA ARG A 294 -5.93 1.52 13.03
C ARG A 294 -6.46 0.16 12.64
N MET A 295 -5.84 -0.50 11.64
CA MET A 295 -5.96 -1.94 11.49
C MET A 295 -4.63 -2.61 11.69
N TRP A 296 -4.59 -3.42 12.73
CA TRP A 296 -3.66 -4.51 12.84
C TRP A 296 -4.38 -5.79 12.40
N LYS A 297 -4.24 -6.16 11.13
CA LYS A 297 -4.65 -7.48 10.71
C LYS A 297 -3.46 -8.40 10.94
N GLU A 298 -3.43 -9.04 12.08
CA GLU A 298 -2.72 -10.30 12.20
C GLU A 298 -3.34 -11.26 11.19
N ILE A 299 -2.60 -11.55 10.10
CA ILE A 299 -2.97 -12.60 9.15
C ILE A 299 -2.66 -13.94 9.84
N GLN A 300 -3.43 -14.26 10.85
CA GLN A 300 -3.70 -15.59 11.37
C GLN A 300 -4.99 -15.51 12.21
N GLY A 301 -6.06 -16.02 11.62
CA GLY A 301 -7.31 -16.46 12.21
C GLY A 301 -7.56 -16.19 13.70
N LYS A 302 -8.10 -15.05 13.99
CA LYS A 302 -9.06 -14.59 14.99
C LYS A 302 -8.78 -13.10 15.23
N GLY A 303 -9.65 -12.26 14.68
CA GLY A 303 -9.49 -10.83 14.77
C GLY A 303 -10.05 -10.33 16.09
N ASP A 304 -9.28 -9.49 16.76
CA ASP A 304 -9.81 -8.48 17.65
C ASP A 304 -9.47 -7.12 17.03
N TYR A 305 -10.51 -6.37 16.69
CA TYR A 305 -10.42 -5.01 16.21
C TYR A 305 -10.26 -4.10 17.41
N ALA A 306 -9.20 -3.29 17.45
CA ALA A 306 -9.09 -2.21 18.42
C ALA A 306 -9.25 -0.88 17.70
N GLU A 307 -10.42 -0.30 17.84
CA GLU A 307 -10.71 1.08 17.53
C GLU A 307 -10.07 1.96 18.61
N THR A 308 -9.14 2.83 18.26
CA THR A 308 -8.72 3.88 19.20
C THR A 308 -9.22 5.21 18.66
N ASP A 309 -10.43 5.56 19.07
CA ASP A 309 -10.95 6.91 18.99
C ASP A 309 -10.12 7.82 19.91
N PHE A 310 -9.34 8.72 19.32
CA PHE A 310 -8.74 9.82 20.07
C PHE A 310 -9.68 11.05 20.11
N ALA A 311 -10.97 10.81 20.10
CA ALA A 311 -11.98 11.81 20.37
C ALA A 311 -12.71 11.44 21.65
N GLN A 312 -12.59 12.30 22.63
CA GLN A 312 -13.32 12.34 23.90
C GLN A 312 -12.59 11.74 25.11
N GLN A 313 -11.84 12.60 25.79
CA GLN A 313 -11.95 12.78 27.24
C GLN A 313 -11.56 14.22 27.59
N GLY A 314 -12.51 14.95 28.16
CA GLY A 314 -12.33 16.23 28.85
C GLY A 314 -13.21 17.32 28.35
#